data_700ebecd76e740d6abeef59be3634f6c
#
_entry.id   700ebecd76e740d6abeef59be3634f6c
#
_cell.length_a   1.000
_cell.length_b   1.000
_cell.length_c   1.000
_cell.angle_alpha   90.00
_cell.angle_beta   90.00
_cell.angle_gamma   90.00
#
_symmetry.space_group_name_H-M   'P 1'
#
loop_
_entity.id
_entity.type
_entity.pdbx_description
1 polymer ?
#
loop_
_entity_poly.entity_id
_entity_poly.type
_entity_poly.pdbx_seq_one_letter_code
_entity_poly.pdbx_strand_id
1 'polypeptide(L)'
;VENFFEKYLSRRRLTFVLIMTLIMSFPMLTNAQTNFPQPTSLKYVNDYVGVMDDATRGEIVAIGDELEKKTGAQATVVVINSLGVSDIESYANNLFRQWGIGQKNKNNGLMILLSVNDRKWRVEVGKGLEGVITDSYSSRVMDDVAKPLLKEGKYGEAIKAAYSTFAGDIGNERNVTLEQNDAIQASQQDSEGISWFGLIMCFIIFIIVIMVIISVAGSRSNNRGYYGKDRYRRDHWDDDHFHHGGGFGGFDGGGSSGGDSGGFGGGSSGGGGSSGGW
;
A
#
# COMPACT_ATOMS: atom_id res chain seq x y z
N VAL A 1 -58.84 -27.69 -45.30
CA VAL A 1 -58.17 -26.37 -45.40
C VAL A 1 -58.09 -25.69 -44.04
N GLU A 2 -59.11 -25.76 -43.18
CA GLU A 2 -59.15 -25.15 -41.84
C GLU A 2 -58.10 -25.72 -40.87
N ASN A 3 -57.85 -27.03 -40.89
CA ASN A 3 -56.86 -27.65 -40.00
C ASN A 3 -55.40 -27.28 -40.32
N PHE A 4 -55.12 -26.78 -41.53
CA PHE A 4 -53.74 -26.35 -41.91
C PHE A 4 -53.44 -24.94 -41.37
N PHE A 5 -54.42 -24.05 -41.41
CA PHE A 5 -54.30 -22.68 -40.91
C PHE A 5 -54.17 -22.65 -39.39
N GLU A 6 -54.96 -23.42 -38.66
CA GLU A 6 -54.86 -23.54 -37.21
C GLU A 6 -53.48 -24.05 -36.78
N LYS A 7 -52.96 -25.08 -37.47
CA LYS A 7 -51.65 -25.67 -37.15
C LYS A 7 -50.50 -24.70 -37.46
N TYR A 8 -50.62 -23.84 -38.50
CA TYR A 8 -49.64 -22.84 -38.87
C TYR A 8 -49.64 -21.66 -37.90
N LEU A 9 -50.81 -21.21 -37.47
CA LEU A 9 -50.97 -20.16 -36.45
C LEU A 9 -50.45 -20.60 -35.08
N SER A 10 -50.71 -21.85 -34.71
CA SER A 10 -50.22 -22.45 -33.44
C SER A 10 -48.69 -22.53 -33.40
N ARG A 11 -48.02 -22.92 -34.50
CA ARG A 11 -46.56 -22.96 -34.59
C ARG A 11 -45.93 -21.56 -34.50
N ARG A 12 -46.50 -20.55 -35.16
CA ARG A 12 -46.06 -19.16 -35.06
C ARG A 12 -46.23 -18.58 -33.67
N ARG A 13 -47.31 -18.89 -32.99
CA ARG A 13 -47.53 -18.49 -31.57
C ARG A 13 -46.51 -19.15 -30.67
N LEU A 14 -46.21 -20.44 -30.87
CA LEU A 14 -45.24 -21.20 -30.08
C LEU A 14 -43.84 -20.65 -30.29
N THR A 15 -43.42 -20.33 -31.50
CA THR A 15 -42.10 -19.69 -31.81
C THR A 15 -42.01 -18.29 -31.20
N PHE A 16 -43.07 -17.51 -31.25
CA PHE A 16 -43.10 -16.17 -30.67
C PHE A 16 -42.98 -16.23 -29.12
N VAL A 17 -43.66 -17.17 -28.47
CA VAL A 17 -43.52 -17.39 -27.02
C VAL A 17 -42.13 -17.85 -26.65
N LEU A 18 -41.51 -18.72 -27.46
CA LEU A 18 -40.16 -19.24 -27.25
C LEU A 18 -39.11 -18.15 -27.42
N ILE A 19 -39.25 -17.23 -28.37
CA ILE A 19 -38.38 -16.07 -28.57
C ILE A 19 -38.55 -15.06 -27.41
N MET A 20 -39.79 -14.82 -26.99
CA MET A 20 -40.05 -13.93 -25.84
C MET A 20 -39.49 -14.48 -24.53
N THR A 21 -39.57 -15.78 -24.29
CA THR A 21 -38.94 -16.40 -23.11
C THR A 21 -37.43 -16.37 -23.18
N LEU A 22 -36.83 -16.50 -24.36
CA LEU A 22 -35.38 -16.38 -24.56
C LEU A 22 -34.89 -14.94 -24.33
N ILE A 23 -35.65 -13.93 -24.76
CA ILE A 23 -35.34 -12.51 -24.50
C ILE A 23 -35.46 -12.16 -23.02
N MET A 24 -36.47 -12.71 -22.33
CA MET A 24 -36.63 -12.51 -20.87
C MET A 24 -35.59 -13.27 -20.04
N SER A 25 -34.94 -14.29 -20.58
CA SER A 25 -33.88 -15.05 -19.93
C SER A 25 -32.49 -14.39 -20.05
N PHE A 26 -32.38 -13.28 -20.79
CA PHE A 26 -31.12 -12.52 -20.83
C PHE A 26 -30.95 -11.82 -19.47
N PRO A 27 -29.96 -12.22 -18.63
CA PRO A 27 -29.70 -11.50 -17.38
C PRO A 27 -29.33 -10.06 -17.79
N MET A 28 -30.10 -9.09 -17.35
CA MET A 28 -29.63 -7.71 -17.36
C MET A 28 -28.34 -7.70 -16.54
N LEU A 29 -27.21 -7.57 -17.21
CA LEU A 29 -25.95 -7.23 -16.59
C LEU A 29 -26.14 -5.83 -15.98
N THR A 30 -26.66 -5.80 -14.75
CA THR A 30 -26.58 -4.60 -13.94
C THR A 30 -25.11 -4.36 -13.65
N ASN A 31 -24.50 -3.42 -14.40
CA ASN A 31 -23.23 -2.86 -13.97
C ASN A 31 -23.48 -2.25 -12.59
N ALA A 32 -23.03 -2.94 -11.55
CA ALA A 32 -22.94 -2.36 -10.22
C ALA A 32 -21.95 -1.19 -10.32
N GLN A 33 -22.44 0.00 -10.55
CA GLN A 33 -21.62 1.19 -10.61
C GLN A 33 -21.09 1.42 -9.21
N THR A 34 -19.81 1.17 -9.00
CA THR A 34 -19.13 1.46 -7.74
C THR A 34 -19.20 2.97 -7.54
N ASN A 35 -19.97 3.39 -6.54
CA ASN A 35 -20.09 4.81 -6.23
C ASN A 35 -18.90 5.20 -5.35
N PHE A 36 -17.87 5.79 -5.95
CA PHE A 36 -16.70 6.25 -5.22
C PHE A 36 -17.02 7.50 -4.40
N PRO A 37 -16.43 7.64 -3.19
CA PRO A 37 -16.57 8.84 -2.41
C PRO A 37 -15.98 10.06 -3.15
N GLN A 38 -16.47 11.25 -2.82
CA GLN A 38 -15.89 12.49 -3.34
C GLN A 38 -14.71 12.91 -2.47
N PRO A 39 -13.66 13.58 -3.04
CA PRO A 39 -12.58 14.12 -2.24
C PRO A 39 -13.07 15.06 -1.15
N THR A 40 -12.46 15.00 0.02
CA THR A 40 -12.72 15.93 1.10
C THR A 40 -12.07 17.29 0.83
N SER A 41 -12.45 18.33 1.60
CA SER A 41 -11.83 19.65 1.53
C SER A 41 -10.34 19.64 1.91
N LEU A 42 -9.86 18.62 2.60
CA LEU A 42 -8.46 18.49 3.00
C LEU A 42 -7.54 18.00 1.86
N LYS A 43 -8.10 17.60 0.72
CA LYS A 43 -7.37 17.15 -0.48
C LYS A 43 -6.40 15.98 -0.24
N TYR A 44 -5.41 16.16 0.64
CA TYR A 44 -4.34 15.17 0.89
C TYR A 44 -4.75 14.07 1.88
N VAL A 45 -5.84 14.27 2.63
CA VAL A 45 -6.38 13.30 3.60
C VAL A 45 -7.88 13.15 3.41
N ASN A 46 -8.31 11.95 3.09
CA ASN A 46 -9.70 11.58 2.85
C ASN A 46 -10.09 10.41 3.76
N ASP A 47 -10.26 10.68 5.04
CA ASP A 47 -10.63 9.69 6.06
C ASP A 47 -12.15 9.67 6.25
N TYR A 48 -12.81 8.67 5.63
CA TYR A 48 -14.26 8.48 5.73
C TYR A 48 -14.66 7.58 6.91
N VAL A 49 -13.69 7.06 7.64
CA VAL A 49 -13.91 6.17 8.79
C VAL A 49 -13.69 6.90 10.12
N GLY A 50 -12.84 7.94 10.12
CA GLY A 50 -12.49 8.70 11.31
C GLY A 50 -11.45 7.99 12.19
N VAL A 51 -10.51 7.28 11.56
CA VAL A 51 -9.44 6.56 12.27
C VAL A 51 -8.19 7.40 12.52
N MET A 52 -8.14 8.62 11.97
CA MET A 52 -7.05 9.57 12.21
C MET A 52 -7.50 10.70 13.14
N ASP A 53 -6.65 11.07 14.08
CA ASP A 53 -6.83 12.29 14.86
C ASP A 53 -6.53 13.57 14.05
N ASP A 54 -6.90 14.71 14.58
CA ASP A 54 -6.75 16.00 13.89
C ASP A 54 -5.29 16.40 13.72
N ALA A 55 -4.41 16.04 14.66
CA ALA A 55 -2.99 16.33 14.59
C ALA A 55 -2.35 15.55 13.43
N THR A 56 -2.57 14.25 13.36
CA THR A 56 -2.10 13.38 12.25
C THR A 56 -2.61 13.86 10.91
N ARG A 57 -3.89 14.24 10.81
CA ARG A 57 -4.45 14.82 9.57
C ARG A 57 -3.75 16.12 9.19
N GLY A 58 -3.51 16.99 10.15
CA GLY A 58 -2.82 18.27 9.93
C GLY A 58 -1.40 18.08 9.42
N GLU A 59 -0.66 17.14 9.99
CA GLU A 59 0.71 16.79 9.56
C GLU A 59 0.76 16.27 8.11
N ILE A 60 -0.11 15.32 7.75
CA ILE A 60 -0.18 14.81 6.37
C ILE A 60 -0.57 15.92 5.39
N VAL A 61 -1.50 16.80 5.76
CA VAL A 61 -1.89 17.94 4.92
C VAL A 61 -0.70 18.89 4.72
N ALA A 62 0.07 19.17 5.77
CA ALA A 62 1.24 20.05 5.69
C ALA A 62 2.32 19.47 4.76
N ILE A 63 2.64 18.16 4.90
CA ILE A 63 3.57 17.47 4.01
C ILE A 63 3.08 17.48 2.57
N GLY A 64 1.79 17.17 2.34
CA GLY A 64 1.21 17.09 1.01
C GLY A 64 1.17 18.44 0.28
N ASP A 65 0.85 19.48 0.99
CA ASP A 65 0.85 20.87 0.48
C ASP A 65 2.27 21.33 0.11
N GLU A 66 3.24 21.03 0.98
CA GLU A 66 4.63 21.35 0.72
C GLU A 66 5.18 20.55 -0.49
N LEU A 67 4.90 19.24 -0.55
CA LEU A 67 5.29 18.37 -1.65
C LEU A 67 4.74 18.90 -2.98
N GLU A 68 3.45 19.21 -3.04
CA GLU A 68 2.83 19.71 -4.26
C GLU A 68 3.39 21.07 -4.66
N LYS A 69 3.58 22.00 -3.73
CA LYS A 69 4.14 23.33 -4.02
C LYS A 69 5.57 23.26 -4.54
N LYS A 70 6.40 22.41 -3.96
CA LYS A 70 7.83 22.34 -4.30
C LYS A 70 8.11 21.44 -5.52
N THR A 71 7.34 20.37 -5.74
CA THR A 71 7.60 19.37 -6.80
C THR A 71 6.53 19.29 -7.87
N GLY A 72 5.32 19.75 -7.57
CA GLY A 72 4.13 19.54 -8.37
C GLY A 72 3.56 18.12 -8.29
N ALA A 73 4.16 17.22 -7.53
CA ALA A 73 3.60 15.89 -7.28
C ALA A 73 2.43 15.96 -6.30
N GLN A 74 1.43 15.12 -6.50
CA GLN A 74 0.24 15.08 -5.64
C GLN A 74 0.16 13.72 -4.96
N ALA A 75 0.31 13.70 -3.65
CA ALA A 75 0.11 12.51 -2.84
C ALA A 75 -1.17 12.66 -1.99
N THR A 76 -1.97 11.60 -1.88
CA THR A 76 -3.19 11.62 -1.07
C THR A 76 -3.40 10.29 -0.34
N VAL A 77 -4.09 10.37 0.76
CA VAL A 77 -4.53 9.23 1.55
C VAL A 77 -6.04 9.10 1.45
N VAL A 78 -6.51 7.88 1.30
CA VAL A 78 -7.93 7.53 1.30
C VAL A 78 -8.15 6.39 2.28
N VAL A 79 -9.00 6.60 3.27
CA VAL A 79 -9.39 5.57 4.23
C VAL A 79 -10.89 5.32 4.12
N ILE A 80 -11.23 4.09 3.79
CA ILE A 80 -12.62 3.63 3.62
C ILE A 80 -12.92 2.46 4.57
N ASN A 81 -14.20 2.26 4.80
CA ASN A 81 -14.64 1.17 5.67
C ASN A 81 -14.47 -0.19 5.01
N SER A 82 -14.94 -0.34 3.77
CA SER A 82 -14.88 -1.59 2.99
C SER A 82 -14.92 -1.31 1.49
N LEU A 83 -14.32 -2.21 0.72
CA LEU A 83 -14.33 -2.24 -0.75
C LEU A 83 -15.65 -2.79 -1.32
N GLY A 84 -16.48 -3.39 -0.47
CA GLY A 84 -17.68 -4.11 -0.90
C GLY A 84 -17.32 -5.35 -1.74
N VAL A 85 -17.82 -5.41 -2.96
CA VAL A 85 -17.59 -6.55 -3.88
C VAL A 85 -16.36 -6.36 -4.79
N SER A 86 -15.67 -5.23 -4.70
CA SER A 86 -14.54 -4.89 -5.55
C SER A 86 -13.22 -5.47 -5.01
N ASP A 87 -12.30 -5.82 -5.90
CA ASP A 87 -10.91 -6.00 -5.51
C ASP A 87 -10.23 -4.64 -5.28
N ILE A 88 -9.18 -4.63 -4.47
CA ILE A 88 -8.55 -3.38 -4.03
C ILE A 88 -7.80 -2.69 -5.16
N GLU A 89 -7.23 -3.45 -6.09
CA GLU A 89 -6.49 -2.94 -7.24
C GLU A 89 -7.42 -2.17 -8.19
N SER A 90 -8.51 -2.81 -8.61
CA SER A 90 -9.50 -2.17 -9.47
C SER A 90 -10.17 -0.98 -8.79
N TYR A 91 -10.48 -1.10 -7.49
CA TYR A 91 -11.06 0.00 -6.74
C TYR A 91 -10.12 1.20 -6.70
N ALA A 92 -8.87 1.00 -6.32
CA ALA A 92 -7.87 2.05 -6.20
C ALA A 92 -7.58 2.72 -7.55
N ASN A 93 -7.37 1.93 -8.61
CA ASN A 93 -7.07 2.46 -9.94
C ASN A 93 -8.22 3.32 -10.48
N ASN A 94 -9.47 2.84 -10.34
CA ASN A 94 -10.64 3.58 -10.78
C ASN A 94 -10.84 4.87 -9.96
N LEU A 95 -10.67 4.80 -8.64
CA LEU A 95 -10.75 5.95 -7.75
C LEU A 95 -9.68 6.99 -8.09
N PHE A 96 -8.43 6.55 -8.28
CA PHE A 96 -7.30 7.39 -8.66
C PHE A 96 -7.58 8.16 -9.95
N ARG A 97 -8.10 7.47 -10.97
CA ARG A 97 -8.46 8.05 -12.27
C ARG A 97 -9.64 8.99 -12.17
N GLN A 98 -10.66 8.60 -11.40
CA GLN A 98 -11.85 9.45 -11.23
C GLN A 98 -11.50 10.76 -10.51
N TRP A 99 -10.63 10.72 -9.53
CA TRP A 99 -10.16 11.92 -8.85
C TRP A 99 -9.11 12.69 -9.65
N GLY A 100 -8.46 12.06 -10.62
CA GLY A 100 -7.43 12.67 -11.44
C GLY A 100 -6.19 13.05 -10.64
N ILE A 101 -5.73 12.16 -9.74
CA ILE A 101 -4.61 12.44 -8.83
C ILE A 101 -3.30 12.59 -9.62
N GLY A 102 -2.60 13.70 -9.40
CA GLY A 102 -1.41 14.08 -10.16
C GLY A 102 -1.70 15.03 -11.31
N GLN A 103 -0.68 15.60 -11.91
CA GLN A 103 -0.79 16.49 -13.06
C GLN A 103 -1.01 15.70 -14.34
N LYS A 104 -1.99 16.12 -15.17
CA LYS A 104 -2.41 15.43 -16.41
C LYS A 104 -1.25 15.04 -17.34
N ASN A 105 -0.27 15.93 -17.50
CA ASN A 105 0.85 15.69 -18.43
C ASN A 105 2.06 15.01 -17.76
N LYS A 106 2.08 14.90 -16.44
CA LYS A 106 3.19 14.33 -15.68
C LYS A 106 2.83 12.99 -15.04
N ASN A 107 1.54 12.75 -14.80
CA ASN A 107 1.03 11.57 -14.10
C ASN A 107 1.80 11.29 -12.79
N ASN A 108 2.13 12.37 -12.06
CA ASN A 108 2.94 12.37 -10.85
C ASN A 108 2.08 12.35 -9.59
N GLY A 109 1.12 11.47 -9.57
CA GLY A 109 0.22 11.22 -8.45
C GLY A 109 0.62 10.00 -7.65
N LEU A 110 0.31 10.00 -6.34
CA LEU A 110 0.40 8.85 -5.44
C LEU A 110 -0.85 8.79 -4.57
N MET A 111 -1.39 7.61 -4.36
CA MET A 111 -2.50 7.39 -3.45
C MET A 111 -2.24 6.20 -2.54
N ILE A 112 -2.41 6.39 -1.23
CA ILE A 112 -2.45 5.31 -0.25
C ILE A 112 -3.91 5.05 0.09
N LEU A 113 -4.44 3.91 -0.31
CA LEU A 113 -5.79 3.47 0.03
C LEU A 113 -5.73 2.45 1.16
N LEU A 114 -6.52 2.66 2.20
CA LEU A 114 -6.71 1.73 3.30
C LEU A 114 -8.19 1.33 3.41
N SER A 115 -8.47 0.04 3.36
CA SER A 115 -9.79 -0.52 3.67
C SER A 115 -9.74 -1.21 5.03
N VAL A 116 -10.36 -0.57 6.04
CA VAL A 116 -10.18 -0.95 7.44
C VAL A 116 -10.81 -2.31 7.76
N ASN A 117 -12.06 -2.53 7.37
CA ASN A 117 -12.76 -3.79 7.65
C ASN A 117 -12.22 -4.97 6.84
N ASP A 118 -11.74 -4.71 5.63
CA ASP A 118 -11.18 -5.76 4.78
C ASP A 118 -9.71 -6.05 5.14
N ARG A 119 -9.10 -5.24 6.00
CA ARG A 119 -7.67 -5.27 6.37
C ARG A 119 -6.77 -5.31 5.14
N LYS A 120 -7.05 -4.44 4.21
CA LYS A 120 -6.32 -4.33 2.94
C LYS A 120 -5.81 -2.92 2.71
N TRP A 121 -4.64 -2.85 2.10
CA TRP A 121 -4.07 -1.59 1.65
C TRP A 121 -3.64 -1.66 0.19
N ARG A 122 -3.60 -0.53 -0.46
CA ARG A 122 -3.05 -0.34 -1.80
C ARG A 122 -2.30 0.97 -1.88
N VAL A 123 -1.11 0.93 -2.46
CA VAL A 123 -0.41 2.12 -2.93
C VAL A 123 -0.58 2.17 -4.44
N GLU A 124 -1.25 3.18 -4.94
CA GLU A 124 -1.45 3.39 -6.38
C GLU A 124 -0.52 4.51 -6.84
N VAL A 125 0.26 4.24 -7.88
CA VAL A 125 1.33 5.12 -8.34
C VAL A 125 1.08 5.54 -9.77
N GLY A 126 1.14 6.84 -10.03
CA GLY A 126 1.08 7.40 -11.37
C GLY A 126 2.40 7.16 -12.13
N LYS A 127 2.31 6.96 -13.45
CA LYS A 127 3.46 6.64 -14.33
C LYS A 127 4.69 7.54 -14.11
N GLY A 128 4.48 8.80 -13.78
CA GLY A 128 5.57 9.76 -13.55
C GLY A 128 6.34 9.57 -12.25
N LEU A 129 5.88 8.69 -11.36
CA LEU A 129 6.53 8.35 -10.10
C LEU A 129 7.01 6.90 -10.03
N GLU A 130 6.70 6.04 -11.01
CA GLU A 130 7.09 4.63 -11.00
C GLU A 130 8.61 4.40 -10.95
N GLY A 131 9.40 5.36 -11.42
CA GLY A 131 10.87 5.31 -11.33
C GLY A 131 11.40 5.51 -9.91
N VAL A 132 10.66 6.23 -9.07
CA VAL A 132 11.00 6.51 -7.66
C VAL A 132 10.31 5.52 -6.73
N ILE A 133 9.00 5.38 -6.92
CA ILE A 133 8.14 4.50 -6.10
C ILE A 133 7.79 3.28 -6.94
N THR A 134 8.70 2.31 -7.00
CA THR A 134 8.47 1.04 -7.69
C THR A 134 7.50 0.15 -6.88
N ASP A 135 6.90 -0.85 -7.54
CA ASP A 135 5.97 -1.79 -6.89
C ASP A 135 6.65 -2.52 -5.72
N SER A 136 7.87 -3.01 -5.91
CA SER A 136 8.62 -3.70 -4.87
C SER A 136 9.05 -2.78 -3.73
N TYR A 137 9.34 -1.52 -4.02
CA TYR A 137 9.67 -0.53 -3.01
C TYR A 137 8.45 -0.15 -2.19
N SER A 138 7.34 0.16 -2.84
CA SER A 138 6.09 0.50 -2.14
C SER A 138 5.60 -0.64 -1.23
N SER A 139 5.75 -1.91 -1.68
CA SER A 139 5.44 -3.07 -0.84
C SER A 139 6.32 -3.12 0.41
N ARG A 140 7.63 -2.91 0.28
CA ARG A 140 8.54 -2.89 1.44
C ARG A 140 8.18 -1.79 2.43
N VAL A 141 7.96 -0.57 1.97
CA VAL A 141 7.57 0.52 2.86
C VAL A 141 6.30 0.17 3.63
N MET A 142 5.29 -0.36 2.94
CA MET A 142 4.05 -0.76 3.61
C MET A 142 4.24 -1.93 4.58
N ASP A 143 5.05 -2.92 4.23
CA ASP A 143 5.30 -4.09 5.08
C ASP A 143 6.18 -3.77 6.30
N ASP A 144 7.22 -2.94 6.12
CA ASP A 144 8.21 -2.66 7.17
C ASP A 144 7.76 -1.50 8.08
N VAL A 145 7.11 -0.47 7.52
CA VAL A 145 6.77 0.77 8.23
C VAL A 145 5.30 0.77 8.68
N ALA A 146 4.35 0.52 7.77
CA ALA A 146 2.93 0.66 8.08
C ALA A 146 2.32 -0.57 8.75
N LYS A 147 2.60 -1.75 8.26
CA LYS A 147 1.94 -3.00 8.68
C LYS A 147 2.08 -3.35 10.16
N PRO A 148 3.22 -3.14 10.83
CA PRO A 148 3.31 -3.35 12.27
C PRO A 148 2.28 -2.50 13.03
N LEU A 149 2.21 -1.20 12.71
CA LEU A 149 1.27 -0.25 13.32
C LEU A 149 -0.21 -0.57 12.95
N LEU A 150 -0.47 -1.00 11.70
CA LEU A 150 -1.80 -1.44 11.29
C LEU A 150 -2.29 -2.64 12.11
N LYS A 151 -1.42 -3.60 12.42
CA LYS A 151 -1.73 -4.76 13.28
C LYS A 151 -2.07 -4.35 14.71
N GLU A 152 -1.49 -3.26 15.19
CA GLU A 152 -1.77 -2.69 16.50
C GLU A 152 -3.03 -1.80 16.51
N GLY A 153 -3.65 -1.57 15.36
CA GLY A 153 -4.81 -0.67 15.22
C GLY A 153 -4.43 0.81 15.18
N LYS A 154 -3.16 1.16 15.09
CA LYS A 154 -2.65 2.53 14.99
C LYS A 154 -2.68 3.04 13.56
N TYR A 155 -3.89 3.13 13.01
CA TYR A 155 -4.08 3.43 11.57
C TYR A 155 -3.52 4.79 11.15
N GLY A 156 -3.75 5.82 11.95
CA GLY A 156 -3.26 7.17 11.68
C GLY A 156 -1.75 7.24 11.62
N GLU A 157 -1.07 6.68 12.63
CA GLU A 157 0.40 6.62 12.69
C GLU A 157 0.98 5.81 11.52
N ALA A 158 0.38 4.66 11.21
CA ALA A 158 0.80 3.80 10.10
C ALA A 158 0.79 4.53 8.75
N ILE A 159 -0.32 5.21 8.49
CA ILE A 159 -0.51 5.94 7.23
C ILE A 159 0.43 7.14 7.17
N LYS A 160 0.54 7.91 8.28
CA LYS A 160 1.46 9.05 8.36
C LYS A 160 2.90 8.62 8.08
N ALA A 161 3.37 7.55 8.70
CA ALA A 161 4.72 7.04 8.52
C ALA A 161 5.00 6.64 7.07
N ALA A 162 4.10 5.87 6.43
CA ALA A 162 4.24 5.52 5.02
C ALA A 162 4.16 6.75 4.10
N TYR A 163 3.22 7.65 4.34
CA TYR A 163 3.05 8.88 3.57
C TYR A 163 4.30 9.77 3.63
N SER A 164 4.83 9.96 4.83
CA SER A 164 6.05 10.73 5.08
C SER A 164 7.26 10.13 4.33
N THR A 165 7.40 8.81 4.35
CA THR A 165 8.45 8.10 3.61
C THR A 165 8.34 8.36 2.11
N PHE A 166 7.17 8.11 1.51
CA PHE A 166 6.98 8.33 0.08
C PHE A 166 7.12 9.81 -0.33
N ALA A 167 6.62 10.72 0.48
CA ALA A 167 6.78 12.16 0.20
C ALA A 167 8.24 12.58 0.22
N GLY A 168 9.01 12.10 1.20
CA GLY A 168 10.46 12.33 1.29
C GLY A 168 11.20 11.83 0.06
N ASP A 169 10.89 10.62 -0.41
CA ASP A 169 11.54 10.04 -1.60
C ASP A 169 11.21 10.82 -2.88
N ILE A 170 9.96 11.25 -3.04
CA ILE A 170 9.56 12.09 -4.18
C ILE A 170 10.27 13.44 -4.12
N GLY A 171 10.42 14.03 -2.92
CA GLY A 171 11.18 15.26 -2.71
C GLY A 171 12.65 15.08 -3.08
N ASN A 172 13.30 14.04 -2.57
CA ASN A 172 14.70 13.72 -2.81
C ASN A 172 15.01 13.51 -4.29
N GLU A 173 14.15 12.78 -5.03
CA GLU A 173 14.29 12.60 -6.48
C GLU A 173 14.31 13.94 -7.23
N ARG A 174 13.59 14.92 -6.72
CA ARG A 174 13.52 16.29 -7.27
C ARG A 174 14.56 17.24 -6.69
N ASN A 175 15.47 16.76 -5.84
CA ASN A 175 16.46 17.55 -5.09
C ASN A 175 15.79 18.66 -4.25
N VAL A 176 14.67 18.33 -3.63
CA VAL A 176 13.88 19.23 -2.79
C VAL A 176 13.78 18.65 -1.38
N THR A 177 14.17 19.43 -0.38
CA THR A 177 13.98 19.12 1.03
C THR A 177 12.55 19.51 1.45
N LEU A 178 11.85 18.61 2.10
CA LEU A 178 10.52 18.85 2.67
C LEU A 178 10.67 19.13 4.16
N GLU A 179 10.64 20.39 4.54
CA GLU A 179 10.89 20.84 5.93
C GLU A 179 9.84 20.30 6.91
N GLN A 180 8.58 20.26 6.50
CA GLN A 180 7.50 19.68 7.30
C GLN A 180 7.69 18.19 7.51
N ASN A 181 8.14 17.48 6.48
CA ASN A 181 8.41 16.05 6.55
C ASN A 181 9.60 15.74 7.47
N ASP A 182 10.68 16.48 7.34
CA ASP A 182 11.88 16.30 8.15
C ASP A 182 11.62 16.63 9.63
N ALA A 183 10.84 17.68 9.92
CA ALA A 183 10.46 18.02 11.29
C ALA A 183 9.62 16.93 11.95
N ILE A 184 8.71 16.29 11.21
CA ILE A 184 7.87 15.20 11.71
C ILE A 184 8.70 13.93 11.92
N GLN A 185 9.57 13.58 10.98
CA GLN A 185 10.46 12.41 11.12
C GLN A 185 11.43 12.57 12.31
N ALA A 186 12.00 13.75 12.49
CA ALA A 186 12.87 14.05 13.64
C ALA A 186 12.13 13.89 14.97
N SER A 187 10.90 14.38 15.08
CA SER A 187 10.09 14.24 16.30
C SER A 187 9.71 12.79 16.62
N GLN A 188 9.56 11.93 15.61
CA GLN A 188 9.31 10.50 15.79
C GLN A 188 10.55 9.73 16.25
N GLN A 189 11.71 10.07 15.70
CA GLN A 189 12.97 9.42 16.06
C GLN A 189 13.35 9.69 17.51
N ASP A 190 13.03 10.87 18.03
CA ASP A 190 13.24 11.19 19.45
C ASP A 190 12.29 10.42 20.39
N SER A 191 11.12 10.01 19.90
CA SER A 191 10.14 9.25 20.70
C SER A 191 10.42 7.74 20.74
N GLU A 192 11.07 7.19 19.72
CA GLU A 192 11.45 5.77 19.63
C GLU A 192 12.85 5.47 20.17
N GLY A 193 13.57 6.48 20.66
CA GLY A 193 14.88 6.32 21.25
C GLY A 193 14.83 5.32 22.41
N ILE A 194 15.02 4.03 22.09
CA ILE A 194 15.51 3.06 23.09
C ILE A 194 16.71 3.75 23.70
N SER A 195 16.50 4.25 24.92
CA SER A 195 17.53 4.98 25.65
C SER A 195 18.80 4.14 25.58
N TRP A 196 19.79 4.59 24.84
CA TRP A 196 21.14 3.99 24.84
C TRP A 196 21.63 3.77 26.28
N PHE A 197 21.16 4.61 27.19
CA PHE A 197 21.32 4.44 28.62
C PHE A 197 20.70 3.14 29.14
N GLY A 198 19.53 2.72 28.64
CA GLY A 198 18.90 1.46 29.00
C GLY A 198 19.72 0.25 28.53
N LEU A 199 20.22 0.28 27.29
CA LEU A 199 21.10 -0.78 26.78
C LEU A 199 22.45 -0.81 27.49
N ILE A 200 23.05 0.35 27.77
CA ILE A 200 24.30 0.46 28.53
C ILE A 200 24.09 -0.05 29.95
N MET A 201 23.00 0.32 30.61
CA MET A 201 22.67 -0.18 31.94
C MET A 201 22.42 -1.69 31.98
N CYS A 202 21.69 -2.25 31.02
CA CYS A 202 21.55 -3.70 30.86
C CYS A 202 22.89 -4.39 30.65
N PHE A 203 23.78 -3.81 29.83
CA PHE A 203 25.10 -4.36 29.57
C PHE A 203 26.00 -4.29 30.79
N ILE A 204 25.96 -3.20 31.55
CA ILE A 204 26.69 -3.05 32.84
C ILE A 204 26.19 -4.07 33.84
N ILE A 205 24.86 -4.24 33.99
CA ILE A 205 24.27 -5.24 34.90
C ILE A 205 24.67 -6.64 34.45
N PHE A 206 24.68 -6.95 33.16
CA PHE A 206 25.14 -8.24 32.64
C PHE A 206 26.60 -8.52 32.96
N ILE A 207 27.48 -7.52 32.81
CA ILE A 207 28.91 -7.64 33.20
C ILE A 207 29.07 -7.86 34.69
N ILE A 208 28.31 -7.14 35.52
CA ILE A 208 28.35 -7.31 36.98
C ILE A 208 27.91 -8.72 37.36
N VAL A 209 26.84 -9.24 36.76
CA VAL A 209 26.35 -10.61 37.00
C VAL A 209 27.40 -11.63 36.60
N ILE A 210 28.05 -11.46 35.44
CA ILE A 210 29.16 -12.34 35.04
C ILE A 210 30.34 -12.27 36.00
N MET A 211 30.74 -11.08 36.44
CA MET A 211 31.82 -10.91 37.44
C MET A 211 31.49 -11.61 38.75
N VAL A 212 30.24 -11.51 39.23
CA VAL A 212 29.79 -12.22 40.42
C VAL A 212 29.83 -13.73 40.23
N ILE A 213 29.37 -14.23 39.07
CA ILE A 213 29.40 -15.67 38.75
C ILE A 213 30.85 -16.18 38.69
N ILE A 214 31.77 -15.44 38.07
CA ILE A 214 33.18 -15.80 38.00
C ILE A 214 33.83 -15.77 39.41
N SER A 215 33.49 -14.79 40.23
CA SER A 215 33.97 -14.65 41.60
C SER A 215 33.50 -15.81 42.52
N VAL A 216 32.26 -16.27 42.34
CA VAL A 216 31.71 -17.42 43.06
C VAL A 216 32.23 -18.75 42.50
N ALA A 217 32.44 -18.86 41.19
CA ALA A 217 32.98 -20.07 40.51
C ALA A 217 34.50 -20.23 40.76
N GLY A 218 35.23 -19.11 40.91
CA GLY A 218 36.68 -19.11 41.17
C GLY A 218 37.09 -19.66 42.53
N SER A 219 36.14 -19.92 43.44
CA SER A 219 36.39 -20.44 44.80
C SER A 219 36.34 -21.97 44.90
N ARG A 220 36.23 -22.72 43.80
CA ARG A 220 36.26 -24.18 43.81
C ARG A 220 37.27 -24.75 42.83
N SER A 221 38.42 -25.08 43.46
CA SER A 221 39.27 -26.25 43.18
C SER A 221 39.94 -26.44 41.82
N ASN A 222 41.25 -26.26 41.91
CA ASN A 222 42.29 -27.05 41.23
C ASN A 222 41.91 -28.53 41.08
N ASN A 223 41.81 -29.07 39.84
CA ASN A 223 42.54 -30.32 39.52
C ASN A 223 42.52 -30.64 38.00
N ARG A 224 43.68 -30.76 37.48
CA ARG A 224 44.27 -31.57 36.39
C ARG A 224 43.38 -32.42 35.46
N GLY A 225 43.74 -32.38 34.17
CA GLY A 225 43.55 -33.45 33.17
C GLY A 225 43.58 -32.93 31.74
N TYR A 226 44.60 -33.00 31.14
CA TYR A 226 45.37 -33.43 29.99
C TYR A 226 44.57 -34.22 28.93
N TYR A 227 44.97 -34.04 27.61
CA TYR A 227 44.60 -34.72 26.35
C TYR A 227 43.28 -34.27 25.69
N GLY A 228 43.21 -34.05 24.41
CA GLY A 228 43.98 -34.48 23.22
C GLY A 228 43.43 -33.80 21.95
N LYS A 229 44.26 -33.77 21.03
CA LYS A 229 44.28 -33.30 19.65
C LYS A 229 43.35 -34.16 18.79
N ASP A 230 42.71 -33.52 17.78
CA ASP A 230 42.52 -33.94 16.37
C ASP A 230 41.43 -33.06 15.74
N ARG A 231 41.76 -32.29 14.75
CA ARG A 231 41.95 -32.39 13.31
C ARG A 231 40.73 -32.91 12.51
N TYR A 232 40.55 -32.22 11.40
CA TYR A 232 39.75 -32.47 10.17
C TYR A 232 38.31 -32.00 10.21
N ARG A 233 37.71 -31.43 9.17
CA ARG A 233 38.06 -31.30 7.74
C ARG A 233 37.12 -30.28 7.09
N ARG A 234 37.61 -29.60 6.10
CA ARG A 234 36.94 -28.83 5.03
C ARG A 234 35.94 -29.69 4.28
N ASP A 235 34.86 -29.10 3.83
CA ASP A 235 34.20 -29.32 2.51
C ASP A 235 33.19 -28.15 2.38
N HIS A 236 33.31 -27.23 1.57
CA HIS A 236 33.26 -26.95 0.14
C HIS A 236 32.09 -27.63 -0.55
N TRP A 237 31.05 -26.89 -0.88
CA TRP A 237 30.17 -27.12 -2.03
C TRP A 237 29.59 -25.78 -2.54
N ASP A 238 29.73 -25.69 -3.83
CA ASP A 238 29.46 -24.67 -4.79
C ASP A 238 27.99 -24.51 -5.12
N ASP A 239 27.71 -23.32 -5.65
CA ASP A 239 26.81 -22.95 -6.77
C ASP A 239 25.44 -23.64 -6.91
N ASP A 240 24.42 -22.81 -7.05
CA ASP A 240 23.67 -22.86 -8.30
C ASP A 240 22.79 -21.61 -8.52
N HIS A 241 22.96 -21.05 -9.68
CA HIS A 241 22.19 -20.03 -10.34
C HIS A 241 20.74 -20.44 -10.59
N PHE A 242 19.79 -19.52 -10.42
CA PHE A 242 18.58 -19.52 -11.24
C PHE A 242 18.17 -18.11 -11.64
N HIS A 243 18.40 -17.83 -12.91
CA HIS A 243 17.71 -16.81 -13.69
C HIS A 243 16.27 -17.26 -13.97
N HIS A 244 15.30 -16.39 -13.76
CA HIS A 244 14.10 -16.41 -14.60
C HIS A 244 13.61 -14.99 -14.83
N GLY A 245 13.76 -14.55 -16.06
CA GLY A 245 13.07 -13.44 -16.64
C GLY A 245 11.65 -13.84 -17.04
N GLY A 246 10.73 -12.89 -16.97
CA GLY A 246 9.37 -13.03 -17.45
C GLY A 246 8.76 -11.65 -17.63
N GLY A 247 8.90 -11.12 -18.84
CA GLY A 247 8.17 -9.93 -19.27
C GLY A 247 6.74 -10.31 -19.65
N PHE A 248 5.80 -9.48 -19.30
CA PHE A 248 4.46 -9.39 -19.90
C PHE A 248 4.11 -7.91 -19.91
N GLY A 249 3.90 -7.31 -21.04
CA GLY A 249 2.77 -7.43 -21.90
C GLY A 249 1.84 -6.26 -21.60
N GLY A 250 1.98 -5.17 -22.41
CA GLY A 250 1.15 -3.98 -22.29
C GLY A 250 -0.30 -4.30 -22.63
N PHE A 251 -1.21 -3.68 -21.90
CA PHE A 251 -2.57 -3.45 -22.35
C PHE A 251 -2.78 -1.94 -22.45
N ASP A 252 -2.84 -1.53 -23.69
CA ASP A 252 -3.33 -0.23 -24.12
C ASP A 252 -4.86 -0.25 -24.00
N GLY A 253 -5.44 0.66 -23.27
CA GLY A 253 -6.89 0.72 -23.01
C GLY A 253 -7.35 2.14 -22.80
N GLY A 254 -7.76 2.77 -23.90
CA GLY A 254 -8.77 3.74 -24.14
C GLY A 254 -9.13 4.77 -23.06
N GLY A 255 -8.89 6.05 -23.41
CA GLY A 255 -9.31 7.19 -22.64
C GLY A 255 -10.83 7.25 -22.43
N SER A 256 -11.21 7.77 -21.29
CA SER A 256 -12.50 8.41 -21.08
C SER A 256 -12.27 9.67 -20.26
N SER A 257 -12.65 10.77 -20.87
CA SER A 257 -12.71 12.08 -20.28
C SER A 257 -13.79 12.09 -19.19
N GLY A 258 -13.40 12.28 -17.95
CA GLY A 258 -14.30 12.41 -16.82
C GLY A 258 -13.96 13.65 -16.02
N GLY A 259 -14.91 14.54 -15.97
CA GLY A 259 -15.16 15.70 -15.18
C GLY A 259 -14.19 16.14 -14.09
N ASP A 260 -13.81 17.37 -14.25
CA ASP A 260 -13.20 18.24 -13.27
C ASP A 260 -14.05 18.28 -11.98
N SER A 261 -13.61 17.57 -10.96
CA SER A 261 -14.18 17.69 -9.63
C SER A 261 -13.17 17.23 -8.59
N GLY A 262 -12.55 18.21 -7.94
CA GLY A 262 -11.86 17.99 -6.69
C GLY A 262 -10.37 18.24 -6.66
N GLY A 263 -9.90 19.41 -7.09
CA GLY A 263 -8.57 19.91 -6.67
C GLY A 263 -7.33 19.15 -7.12
N PHE A 264 -7.44 18.04 -7.84
CA PHE A 264 -6.34 17.30 -8.44
C PHE A 264 -6.14 17.69 -9.90
N GLY A 265 -4.93 17.41 -10.40
CA GLY A 265 -4.46 17.94 -11.68
C GLY A 265 -4.80 17.08 -12.90
N GLY A 266 -5.66 16.08 -12.80
CA GLY A 266 -6.10 15.24 -13.92
C GLY A 266 -5.09 14.18 -14.36
N GLY A 267 -4.22 13.75 -13.46
CA GLY A 267 -3.29 12.63 -13.68
C GLY A 267 -3.99 11.27 -13.74
N SER A 268 -3.26 10.27 -14.22
CA SER A 268 -3.74 8.89 -14.27
C SER A 268 -2.66 7.89 -13.86
N SER A 269 -3.07 6.74 -13.31
CA SER A 269 -2.22 5.59 -13.07
C SER A 269 -2.45 4.52 -14.13
N GLY A 270 -1.41 3.77 -14.45
CA GLY A 270 -1.46 2.54 -15.24
C GLY A 270 -1.69 1.27 -14.43
N GLY A 271 -1.89 1.40 -13.11
CA GLY A 271 -1.97 0.28 -12.18
C GLY A 271 -0.65 -0.04 -11.49
N GLY A 272 0.36 0.83 -11.61
CA GLY A 272 1.61 0.71 -10.84
C GLY A 272 1.36 0.85 -9.34
N GLY A 273 2.27 0.27 -8.54
CA GLY A 273 2.17 0.25 -7.08
C GLY A 273 1.96 -1.16 -6.53
N SER A 274 1.63 -1.27 -5.25
CA SER A 274 1.54 -2.55 -4.56
C SER A 274 0.31 -2.62 -3.66
N SER A 275 -0.16 -3.84 -3.39
CA SER A 275 -1.26 -4.12 -2.48
C SER A 275 -0.89 -5.20 -1.47
N GLY A 276 -1.60 -5.23 -0.36
CA GLY A 276 -1.40 -6.23 0.67
C GLY A 276 -2.44 -6.15 1.77
N GLY A 277 -2.16 -6.86 2.85
CA GLY A 277 -3.02 -6.91 4.03
C GLY A 277 -2.22 -7.03 5.32
N TRP A 278 -2.92 -6.89 6.47
CA TRP A 278 -2.33 -6.97 7.81
C TRP A 278 -3.19 -7.79 8.77
#